data_d25622e35f60aa89d71eb1baa6f45659
#
_entry.id   d25622e35f60aa89d71eb1baa6f45659
#
_cell.length_a   1.000
_cell.length_b   1.000
_cell.length_c   1.000
_cell.angle_alpha   90.00
_cell.angle_beta   90.00
_cell.angle_gamma   90.00
#
_symmetry.space_group_name_H-M   'P 1'
#
loop_
_entity.id
_entity.type
_entity.pdbx_description
1 polymer ?
#
loop_
_entity_poly.entity_id
_entity_poly.type
_entity_poly.pdbx_seq_one_letter_code
_entity_poly.pdbx_strand_id
1 'polypeptide(L)'
;GPFPSSAQEAEIAARFGMTAVAMDTQMTAESAQKVSDAILAMEKPIYVHCGAGWGASLFAQLHLFRAGFTPADEVFTSSLTLGWDFQANADAVALVNAVTQISPAATVQEPVLEQSLADGEDSYKYYYWSHRVGTDSWYNIGQILDTQVETIAAAGYKTVVSFRNNGEATLRTSTDPATGPVDNGEFSDADGNYNVTAEQQAFTAVGVHFLNLPVTGEEAWSAEQLHEFTPELLKAAARGPVLAHCASGYRLGFTLLIHVTC
;
A
#
# COMPACT_ATOMS: atom_id res chain seq x y z
N GLY A 1 -11.67 11.62 -2.37
CA GLY A 1 -12.01 12.72 -1.47
C GLY A 1 -10.83 13.00 -0.54
N PRO A 2 -10.78 14.12 0.16
CA PRO A 2 -9.71 14.36 1.13
C PRO A 2 -9.76 13.29 2.21
N PHE A 3 -8.60 12.90 2.72
CA PHE A 3 -8.52 12.01 3.88
C PHE A 3 -9.31 12.61 5.05
N PRO A 4 -9.93 11.79 5.92
CA PRO A 4 -10.60 12.28 7.11
C PRO A 4 -9.60 13.06 7.99
N SER A 5 -10.08 14.07 8.70
CA SER A 5 -9.27 14.72 9.72
C SER A 5 -9.05 13.77 10.91
N SER A 6 -7.98 14.01 11.69
CA SER A 6 -7.72 13.21 12.89
C SER A 6 -8.90 13.17 13.87
N ALA A 7 -9.71 14.22 13.91
CA ALA A 7 -10.92 14.26 14.74
C ALA A 7 -12.02 13.32 14.18
N GLN A 8 -12.18 13.30 12.85
CA GLN A 8 -13.13 12.38 12.19
C GLN A 8 -12.67 10.93 12.34
N GLU A 9 -11.37 10.66 12.20
CA GLU A 9 -10.80 9.32 12.44
C GLU A 9 -11.05 8.85 13.88
N ALA A 10 -10.84 9.73 14.86
CA ALA A 10 -11.09 9.41 16.26
C ALA A 10 -12.58 9.11 16.52
N GLU A 11 -13.49 9.85 15.90
CA GLU A 11 -14.92 9.61 15.98
C GLU A 11 -15.31 8.25 15.36
N ILE A 12 -14.74 7.94 14.19
CA ILE A 12 -14.97 6.65 13.53
C ILE A 12 -14.44 5.50 14.39
N ALA A 13 -13.19 5.59 14.85
CA ALA A 13 -12.56 4.58 15.69
C ALA A 13 -13.38 4.29 16.97
N ALA A 14 -13.91 5.34 17.61
CA ALA A 14 -14.72 5.21 18.82
C ALA A 14 -16.01 4.40 18.60
N ARG A 15 -16.61 4.44 17.40
CA ARG A 15 -17.79 3.63 17.05
C ARG A 15 -17.51 2.13 17.08
N PHE A 16 -16.24 1.74 16.89
CA PHE A 16 -15.76 0.36 16.93
C PHE A 16 -15.05 0.00 18.23
N GLY A 17 -15.17 0.84 19.26
CA GLY A 17 -14.53 0.61 20.54
C GLY A 17 -13.01 0.80 20.53
N MET A 18 -12.46 1.44 19.52
CA MET A 18 -11.03 1.74 19.39
C MET A 18 -10.72 3.14 19.86
N THR A 19 -9.52 3.32 20.42
CA THR A 19 -8.95 4.65 20.74
C THR A 19 -8.01 5.07 19.63
N ALA A 20 -8.25 6.21 18.99
CA ALA A 20 -7.34 6.80 18.01
C ALA A 20 -6.49 7.87 18.66
N VAL A 21 -5.18 7.86 18.37
CA VAL A 21 -4.22 8.88 18.81
C VAL A 21 -3.52 9.43 17.57
N ALA A 22 -3.79 10.69 17.27
CA ALA A 22 -3.07 11.40 16.21
C ALA A 22 -1.73 11.92 16.75
N MET A 23 -0.68 11.67 15.96
CA MET A 23 0.66 12.16 16.28
C MET A 23 1.19 13.02 15.14
N ASP A 24 1.55 14.25 15.45
CA ASP A 24 2.32 15.09 14.53
C ASP A 24 3.79 14.64 14.61
N THR A 25 4.26 13.97 13.56
CA THR A 25 5.59 13.40 13.51
C THR A 25 6.45 14.10 12.48
N GLN A 26 7.66 14.41 12.87
CA GLN A 26 8.74 14.84 11.99
C GLN A 26 9.78 13.72 11.88
N MET A 27 10.63 13.73 10.85
CA MET A 27 11.70 12.75 10.65
C MET A 27 12.86 12.97 11.63
N THR A 28 12.57 12.84 12.92
CA THR A 28 13.53 13.03 14.01
C THR A 28 13.53 11.87 14.99
N ALA A 29 14.68 11.62 15.63
CA ALA A 29 14.79 10.62 16.68
C ALA A 29 13.85 10.90 17.87
N GLU A 30 13.55 12.17 18.15
CA GLU A 30 12.58 12.55 19.18
C GLU A 30 11.17 12.11 18.82
N SER A 31 10.75 12.31 17.55
CA SER A 31 9.45 11.81 17.07
C SER A 31 9.40 10.28 17.12
N ALA A 32 10.47 9.58 16.73
CA ALA A 32 10.53 8.13 16.84
C ALA A 32 10.40 7.65 18.30
N GLN A 33 11.01 8.36 19.25
CA GLN A 33 10.83 8.08 20.67
C GLN A 33 9.37 8.27 21.10
N LYS A 34 8.75 9.41 20.78
CA LYS A 34 7.36 9.72 21.14
C LYS A 34 6.38 8.68 20.58
N VAL A 35 6.57 8.28 19.33
CA VAL A 35 5.72 7.23 18.70
C VAL A 35 5.91 5.91 19.42
N SER A 36 7.15 5.51 19.70
CA SER A 36 7.43 4.26 20.40
C SER A 36 6.82 4.25 21.81
N ASP A 37 6.94 5.33 22.56
CA ASP A 37 6.39 5.45 23.91
C ASP A 37 4.84 5.40 23.87
N ALA A 38 4.22 6.05 22.89
CA ALA A 38 2.78 5.99 22.70
C ALA A 38 2.31 4.55 22.38
N ILE A 39 3.00 3.86 21.48
CA ILE A 39 2.69 2.45 21.14
C ILE A 39 2.81 1.55 22.38
N LEU A 40 3.82 1.75 23.20
CA LEU A 40 4.01 0.97 24.43
C LEU A 40 2.89 1.22 25.45
N ALA A 41 2.35 2.43 25.49
CA ALA A 41 1.30 2.81 26.44
C ALA A 41 -0.12 2.39 26.00
N MET A 42 -0.31 2.03 24.72
CA MET A 42 -1.61 1.65 24.20
C MET A 42 -1.96 0.19 24.49
N GLU A 43 -3.26 -0.08 24.63
CA GLU A 43 -3.81 -1.43 24.66
C GLU A 43 -3.67 -2.09 23.28
N LYS A 44 -3.35 -3.36 23.25
CA LYS A 44 -3.12 -4.16 22.04
C LYS A 44 -4.41 -4.87 21.59
N PRO A 45 -4.62 -5.12 20.30
CA PRO A 45 -3.73 -4.84 19.16
C PRO A 45 -3.72 -3.37 18.75
N ILE A 46 -2.63 -2.92 18.11
CA ILE A 46 -2.46 -1.54 17.66
C ILE A 46 -2.35 -1.51 16.13
N TYR A 47 -3.11 -0.64 15.51
CA TYR A 47 -3.01 -0.30 14.09
C TYR A 47 -2.33 1.06 13.92
N VAL A 48 -1.25 1.10 13.16
CA VAL A 48 -0.49 2.32 12.87
C VAL A 48 -0.63 2.67 11.39
N HIS A 49 -1.05 3.88 11.08
CA HIS A 49 -1.22 4.32 9.70
C HIS A 49 -0.79 5.77 9.49
N CYS A 50 -0.62 6.14 8.24
CA CYS A 50 -0.52 7.51 7.75
C CYS A 50 -1.16 7.59 6.36
N GLY A 51 -1.06 8.71 5.67
CA GLY A 51 -1.72 8.89 4.36
C GLY A 51 -1.32 7.86 3.30
N ALA A 52 -0.05 7.48 3.22
CA ALA A 52 0.48 6.54 2.22
C ALA A 52 1.04 5.23 2.82
N GLY A 53 1.06 5.09 4.14
CA GLY A 53 1.64 3.93 4.83
C GLY A 53 3.15 4.03 5.08
N TRP A 54 3.90 4.75 4.25
CA TRP A 54 5.35 4.81 4.31
C TRP A 54 5.90 5.33 5.65
N GLY A 55 5.44 6.47 6.12
CA GLY A 55 5.86 7.03 7.41
C GLY A 55 5.44 6.15 8.59
N ALA A 56 4.24 5.59 8.56
CA ALA A 56 3.75 4.66 9.56
C ALA A 56 4.65 3.43 9.65
N SER A 57 5.03 2.85 8.51
CA SER A 57 5.93 1.69 8.44
C SER A 57 7.33 2.02 9.00
N LEU A 58 7.88 3.19 8.66
CA LEU A 58 9.19 3.61 9.19
C LEU A 58 9.17 3.74 10.72
N PHE A 59 8.19 4.43 11.27
CA PHE A 59 8.09 4.60 12.72
C PHE A 59 7.76 3.28 13.45
N ALA A 60 6.97 2.40 12.83
CA ALA A 60 6.72 1.06 13.36
C ALA A 60 7.99 0.21 13.41
N GLN A 61 8.83 0.22 12.36
CA GLN A 61 10.12 -0.49 12.35
C GLN A 61 11.07 0.06 13.42
N LEU A 62 11.15 1.37 13.57
CA LEU A 62 11.95 1.99 14.62
C LEU A 62 11.42 1.66 16.02
N HIS A 63 10.11 1.52 16.19
CA HIS A 63 9.52 1.02 17.44
C HIS A 63 9.93 -0.44 17.70
N LEU A 64 9.82 -1.32 16.71
CA LEU A 64 10.21 -2.74 16.85
C LEU A 64 11.69 -2.88 17.20
N PHE A 65 12.57 -2.07 16.58
CA PHE A 65 13.99 -2.00 16.99
C PHE A 65 14.14 -1.59 18.45
N ARG A 66 13.51 -0.50 18.87
CA ARG A 66 13.59 0.01 20.26
C ARG A 66 13.03 -0.98 21.28
N ALA A 67 12.01 -1.72 20.91
CA ALA A 67 11.41 -2.77 21.74
C ALA A 67 12.22 -4.09 21.75
N GLY A 68 13.32 -4.16 20.98
CA GLY A 68 14.20 -5.32 20.91
C GLY A 68 13.69 -6.48 20.05
N PHE A 69 12.67 -6.24 19.20
CA PHE A 69 12.13 -7.26 18.29
C PHE A 69 12.84 -7.31 16.95
N THR A 70 13.45 -6.22 16.52
CA THR A 70 14.20 -6.12 15.25
C THR A 70 15.63 -5.69 15.56
N PRO A 71 16.65 -6.44 15.15
CA PRO A 71 18.05 -6.00 15.25
C PRO A 71 18.29 -4.70 14.45
N ALA A 72 19.27 -3.92 14.87
CA ALA A 72 19.58 -2.64 14.25
C ALA A 72 19.95 -2.76 12.76
N ASP A 73 20.68 -3.80 12.39
CA ASP A 73 21.13 -4.11 11.03
C ASP A 73 20.00 -4.67 10.13
N GLU A 74 18.89 -5.07 10.74
CA GLU A 74 17.72 -5.58 10.00
C GLU A 74 16.63 -4.52 9.75
N VAL A 75 16.74 -3.31 10.31
CA VAL A 75 15.68 -2.28 10.16
C VAL A 75 15.39 -1.96 8.69
N PHE A 76 16.43 -1.85 7.87
CA PHE A 76 16.26 -1.60 6.43
C PHE A 76 15.76 -2.83 5.67
N THR A 77 16.27 -4.02 5.95
CA THR A 77 15.84 -5.26 5.30
C THR A 77 14.43 -5.65 5.67
N SER A 78 14.04 -5.47 6.94
CA SER A 78 12.67 -5.70 7.39
C SER A 78 11.68 -4.75 6.70
N SER A 79 12.08 -3.52 6.37
CA SER A 79 11.23 -2.58 5.66
C SER A 79 10.90 -3.04 4.24
N LEU A 80 11.83 -3.71 3.56
CA LEU A 80 11.59 -4.26 2.22
C LEU A 80 10.53 -5.36 2.24
N THR A 81 10.48 -6.18 3.29
CA THR A 81 9.41 -7.20 3.44
C THR A 81 8.03 -6.56 3.63
N LEU A 82 7.98 -5.30 4.07
CA LEU A 82 6.77 -4.48 4.15
C LEU A 82 6.52 -3.68 2.86
N GLY A 83 7.37 -3.84 1.85
CA GLY A 83 7.27 -3.14 0.58
C GLY A 83 7.81 -1.72 0.57
N TRP A 84 8.72 -1.36 1.50
CA TRP A 84 9.28 -0.01 1.56
C TRP A 84 10.82 -0.02 1.54
N ASP A 85 11.40 0.60 0.52
CA ASP A 85 12.83 0.89 0.49
C ASP A 85 13.13 2.21 1.20
N PHE A 86 13.42 2.14 2.50
CA PHE A 86 13.82 3.33 3.25
C PHE A 86 15.24 3.81 2.90
N GLN A 87 16.08 2.98 2.28
CA GLN A 87 17.41 3.37 1.85
C GLN A 87 17.36 4.35 0.67
N ALA A 88 16.31 4.30 -0.14
CA ALA A 88 16.09 5.25 -1.24
C ALA A 88 15.75 6.67 -0.77
N ASN A 89 15.48 6.88 0.53
CA ASN A 89 15.11 8.19 1.08
C ASN A 89 16.13 8.69 2.09
N ALA A 90 16.79 9.82 1.79
CA ALA A 90 17.87 10.36 2.61
C ALA A 90 17.42 10.72 4.05
N ASP A 91 16.19 11.22 4.23
CA ASP A 91 15.66 11.59 5.55
C ASP A 91 15.36 10.33 6.38
N ALA A 92 14.86 9.28 5.75
CA ALA A 92 14.67 7.98 6.42
C ALA A 92 16.02 7.39 6.84
N VAL A 93 17.02 7.40 5.96
CA VAL A 93 18.39 6.95 6.28
C VAL A 93 18.94 7.73 7.46
N ALA A 94 18.84 9.06 7.44
CA ALA A 94 19.31 9.90 8.54
C ALA A 94 18.57 9.57 9.86
N LEU A 95 17.25 9.38 9.81
CA LEU A 95 16.46 9.02 10.99
C LEU A 95 16.84 7.63 11.52
N VAL A 96 16.91 6.62 10.66
CA VAL A 96 17.31 5.26 11.07
C VAL A 96 18.70 5.28 11.70
N ASN A 97 19.67 5.95 11.06
CA ASN A 97 21.02 6.07 11.63
C ASN A 97 21.04 6.78 12.98
N ALA A 98 20.24 7.84 13.14
CA ALA A 98 20.15 8.57 14.41
C ALA A 98 19.56 7.72 15.54
N VAL A 99 18.63 6.81 15.22
CA VAL A 99 17.97 5.94 16.21
C VAL A 99 18.77 4.67 16.47
N THR A 100 19.29 4.01 15.43
CA THR A 100 19.98 2.72 15.54
C THR A 100 21.48 2.85 15.72
N GLN A 101 22.05 4.01 15.39
CA GLN A 101 23.49 4.29 15.39
C GLN A 101 24.30 3.42 14.40
N ILE A 102 23.64 2.86 13.40
CA ILE A 102 24.28 2.12 12.33
C ILE A 102 24.04 2.83 10.98
N SER A 103 24.99 2.68 10.08
CA SER A 103 24.79 3.07 8.67
C SER A 103 24.18 1.90 7.91
N PRO A 104 23.32 2.16 6.91
CA PRO A 104 22.78 1.10 6.09
C PRO A 104 23.92 0.28 5.46
N ALA A 105 23.80 -1.03 5.51
CA ALA A 105 24.64 -1.90 4.70
C ALA A 105 24.42 -1.60 3.21
N ALA A 106 25.36 -2.01 2.37
CA ALA A 106 25.26 -1.82 0.92
C ALA A 106 23.88 -2.26 0.40
N THR A 107 23.38 -1.51 -0.57
CA THR A 107 22.07 -1.63 -1.21
C THR A 107 21.51 -3.05 -1.21
N VAL A 108 20.43 -3.27 -0.47
CA VAL A 108 19.68 -4.53 -0.54
C VAL A 108 19.04 -4.60 -1.91
N GLN A 109 19.30 -5.68 -2.63
CA GLN A 109 18.70 -5.89 -3.94
C GLN A 109 17.23 -6.28 -3.75
N GLU A 110 16.32 -5.47 -4.29
CA GLU A 110 14.89 -5.77 -4.21
C GLU A 110 14.53 -7.06 -4.96
N PRO A 111 13.55 -7.82 -4.47
CA PRO A 111 12.98 -8.91 -5.23
C PRO A 111 12.46 -8.42 -6.60
N VAL A 112 12.54 -9.27 -7.63
CA VAL A 112 12.15 -8.91 -9.00
C VAL A 112 10.70 -8.41 -9.10
N LEU A 113 9.81 -8.92 -8.22
CA LEU A 113 8.40 -8.54 -8.20
C LEU A 113 8.11 -7.28 -7.37
N GLU A 114 9.05 -6.86 -6.51
CA GLU A 114 8.95 -5.62 -5.74
C GLU A 114 9.73 -4.53 -6.46
N GLN A 115 9.13 -3.92 -7.45
CA GLN A 115 9.76 -2.94 -8.31
C GLN A 115 8.81 -1.81 -8.70
N SER A 116 9.37 -0.68 -9.09
CA SER A 116 8.58 0.37 -9.73
C SER A 116 8.07 -0.10 -11.08
N LEU A 117 6.78 0.05 -11.30
CA LEU A 117 6.12 -0.20 -12.58
C LEU A 117 5.87 1.10 -13.36
N ALA A 118 6.34 2.24 -12.84
CA ALA A 118 6.23 3.52 -13.51
C ALA A 118 7.30 3.69 -14.58
N ASP A 119 6.90 4.29 -15.69
CA ASP A 119 7.83 4.79 -16.70
C ASP A 119 8.22 6.24 -16.34
N GLY A 120 9.50 6.48 -16.07
CA GLY A 120 10.08 7.81 -15.85
C GLY A 120 10.04 8.32 -14.40
N GLU A 121 10.42 9.59 -14.21
CA GLU A 121 10.40 10.30 -12.94
C GLU A 121 8.98 10.79 -12.61
N ASP A 122 8.19 9.98 -11.95
CA ASP A 122 6.87 10.39 -11.46
C ASP A 122 6.95 10.77 -9.98
N SER A 123 6.33 11.91 -9.62
CA SER A 123 6.16 12.32 -8.23
C SER A 123 5.29 11.34 -7.41
N TYR A 124 4.58 10.46 -8.08
CA TYR A 124 3.75 9.41 -7.51
C TYR A 124 4.36 8.01 -7.59
N LYS A 125 5.69 7.90 -7.73
CA LYS A 125 6.39 6.61 -7.86
C LYS A 125 6.01 5.56 -6.81
N TYR A 126 5.63 5.96 -5.61
CA TYR A 126 5.18 5.04 -4.56
C TYR A 126 3.83 4.38 -4.87
N TYR A 127 2.97 5.00 -5.66
CA TYR A 127 1.72 4.39 -6.10
C TYR A 127 1.92 3.34 -7.20
N TYR A 128 3.02 3.42 -7.91
CA TYR A 128 3.40 2.48 -8.97
C TYR A 128 4.43 1.44 -8.52
N TRP A 129 4.85 1.50 -7.27
CA TRP A 129 5.74 0.51 -6.71
C TRP A 129 4.93 -0.68 -6.20
N SER A 130 5.29 -1.89 -6.67
CA SER A 130 4.68 -3.12 -6.16
C SER A 130 5.33 -3.50 -4.84
N HIS A 131 4.55 -3.44 -3.78
CA HIS A 131 4.98 -3.74 -2.42
C HIS A 131 4.54 -5.14 -2.01
N ARG A 132 5.44 -5.93 -1.45
CA ARG A 132 5.12 -7.23 -0.90
C ARG A 132 4.29 -7.11 0.37
N VAL A 133 3.28 -7.99 0.50
CA VAL A 133 2.41 -8.06 1.68
C VAL A 133 2.57 -9.41 2.35
N GLY A 134 3.10 -9.42 3.57
CA GLY A 134 3.36 -10.66 4.31
C GLY A 134 4.51 -11.48 3.75
N THR A 135 4.48 -12.79 4.00
CA THR A 135 5.52 -13.75 3.59
C THR A 135 5.20 -14.46 2.27
N ASP A 136 3.98 -14.33 1.80
CA ASP A 136 3.48 -15.03 0.61
C ASP A 136 3.68 -14.20 -0.67
N SER A 137 3.23 -14.75 -1.80
CA SER A 137 3.37 -14.12 -3.12
C SER A 137 2.30 -13.05 -3.38
N TRP A 138 2.01 -12.20 -2.39
CA TRP A 138 1.09 -11.09 -2.49
C TRP A 138 1.84 -9.78 -2.59
N TYR A 139 1.39 -8.94 -3.52
CA TYR A 139 1.96 -7.61 -3.76
C TYR A 139 0.83 -6.60 -3.91
N ASN A 140 1.03 -5.41 -3.40
CA ASN A 140 0.09 -4.31 -3.58
C ASN A 140 0.68 -3.18 -4.43
N ILE A 141 -0.19 -2.48 -5.11
CA ILE A 141 0.15 -1.29 -5.90
C ILE A 141 -1.05 -0.32 -5.88
N GLY A 142 -0.82 0.92 -6.27
CA GLY A 142 -1.89 1.86 -6.60
C GLY A 142 -2.58 1.52 -7.92
N GLN A 143 -3.19 2.51 -8.57
CA GLN A 143 -3.85 2.29 -9.85
C GLN A 143 -2.85 1.82 -10.91
N ILE A 144 -3.22 0.75 -11.60
CA ILE A 144 -2.48 0.23 -12.75
C ILE A 144 -2.88 1.03 -14.00
N LEU A 145 -1.89 1.37 -14.80
CA LEU A 145 -2.08 2.03 -16.11
C LEU A 145 -2.07 0.99 -17.23
N ASP A 146 -2.70 1.31 -18.35
CA ASP A 146 -2.73 0.44 -19.54
C ASP A 146 -1.32 0.13 -20.08
N THR A 147 -0.41 1.09 -20.01
CA THR A 147 1.00 0.96 -20.39
C THR A 147 1.80 0.00 -19.51
N GLN A 148 1.31 -0.34 -18.33
CA GLN A 148 1.99 -1.21 -17.36
C GLN A 148 1.67 -2.70 -17.55
N VAL A 149 0.63 -3.03 -18.32
CA VAL A 149 0.12 -4.41 -18.46
C VAL A 149 1.20 -5.40 -18.90
N GLU A 150 1.95 -5.05 -19.93
CA GLU A 150 3.04 -5.90 -20.46
C GLU A 150 4.17 -6.04 -19.43
N THR A 151 4.52 -4.98 -18.73
CA THR A 151 5.55 -4.99 -17.68
C THR A 151 5.13 -5.88 -16.51
N ILE A 152 3.87 -5.81 -16.09
CA ILE A 152 3.31 -6.66 -15.03
C ILE A 152 3.32 -8.14 -15.44
N ALA A 153 2.92 -8.44 -16.67
CA ALA A 153 2.97 -9.79 -17.20
C ALA A 153 4.41 -10.33 -17.27
N ALA A 154 5.34 -9.52 -17.77
CA ALA A 154 6.75 -9.85 -17.88
C ALA A 154 7.44 -10.04 -16.52
N ALA A 155 7.01 -9.29 -15.49
CA ALA A 155 7.49 -9.45 -14.12
C ALA A 155 7.08 -10.80 -13.48
N GLY A 156 6.13 -11.52 -14.09
CA GLY A 156 5.77 -12.87 -13.67
C GLY A 156 4.54 -12.98 -12.79
N TYR A 157 3.79 -11.90 -12.60
CA TYR A 157 2.50 -11.96 -11.91
C TYR A 157 1.53 -12.90 -12.63
N LYS A 158 0.79 -13.70 -11.87
CA LYS A 158 -0.17 -14.70 -12.40
C LYS A 158 -1.61 -14.24 -12.27
N THR A 159 -1.89 -13.39 -11.31
CA THR A 159 -3.21 -12.81 -11.09
C THR A 159 -3.07 -11.33 -10.76
N VAL A 160 -3.96 -10.53 -11.34
CA VAL A 160 -4.22 -9.16 -10.89
C VAL A 160 -5.59 -9.14 -10.21
N VAL A 161 -5.64 -8.52 -9.02
CA VAL A 161 -6.88 -8.35 -8.25
C VAL A 161 -7.17 -6.86 -8.12
N SER A 162 -8.31 -6.42 -8.65
CA SER A 162 -8.79 -5.05 -8.51
C SER A 162 -9.83 -4.95 -7.41
N PHE A 163 -9.64 -4.02 -6.48
CA PHE A 163 -10.63 -3.68 -5.44
C PHE A 163 -11.42 -2.41 -5.78
N ARG A 164 -11.36 -1.97 -7.03
CA ARG A 164 -12.12 -0.81 -7.50
C ARG A 164 -13.52 -1.19 -7.98
N ASN A 165 -14.42 -0.22 -7.83
CA ASN A 165 -15.75 -0.33 -8.40
C ASN A 165 -15.73 0.13 -9.86
N ASN A 166 -16.48 -0.55 -10.72
CA ASN A 166 -16.71 -0.07 -12.06
C ASN A 166 -17.42 1.29 -12.03
N GLY A 167 -16.97 2.23 -12.85
CA GLY A 167 -17.51 3.60 -12.85
C GLY A 167 -16.98 4.50 -11.74
N GLU A 168 -16.01 4.03 -10.93
CA GLU A 168 -15.34 4.88 -9.96
C GLU A 168 -14.51 5.96 -10.65
N ALA A 169 -14.53 7.20 -10.13
CA ALA A 169 -13.75 8.28 -10.71
C ALA A 169 -12.26 7.92 -10.75
N THR A 170 -11.60 8.18 -11.88
CA THR A 170 -10.15 8.02 -11.98
C THR A 170 -9.44 9.04 -11.11
N LEU A 171 -8.26 8.69 -10.59
CA LEU A 171 -7.52 9.53 -9.62
C LEU A 171 -6.99 10.83 -10.21
N ARG A 172 -6.90 10.90 -11.53
CA ARG A 172 -6.22 11.98 -12.26
C ARG A 172 -7.14 12.75 -13.20
N THR A 173 -8.38 12.91 -12.89
CA THR A 173 -9.08 14.06 -13.44
C THR A 173 -8.44 15.28 -12.81
N SER A 174 -7.39 15.81 -13.46
CA SER A 174 -6.82 17.09 -13.10
C SER A 174 -7.97 18.09 -13.12
N THR A 175 -8.31 18.61 -11.96
CA THR A 175 -9.22 19.74 -11.84
C THR A 175 -8.55 21.07 -12.18
N ASP A 176 -7.30 21.01 -12.68
CA ASP A 176 -6.62 22.20 -13.17
C ASP A 176 -7.24 22.66 -14.48
N PRO A 177 -7.97 23.77 -14.47
CA PRO A 177 -8.60 24.30 -15.69
C PRO A 177 -7.61 24.69 -16.78
N ALA A 178 -6.31 24.78 -16.46
CA ALA A 178 -5.25 25.15 -17.42
C ALA A 178 -4.77 23.96 -18.26
N THR A 179 -4.88 22.73 -17.75
CA THR A 179 -4.35 21.53 -18.43
C THR A 179 -5.42 20.62 -19.02
N GLY A 180 -6.69 20.83 -18.66
CA GLY A 180 -7.79 19.94 -19.10
C GLY A 180 -7.70 18.52 -18.52
N PRO A 181 -8.62 17.62 -18.85
CA PRO A 181 -8.53 16.22 -18.49
C PRO A 181 -7.33 15.61 -19.22
N VAL A 182 -6.31 15.23 -18.48
CA VAL A 182 -5.18 14.49 -19.03
C VAL A 182 -5.59 13.02 -19.03
N ASP A 183 -5.59 12.40 -20.20
CA ASP A 183 -5.61 10.94 -20.30
C ASP A 183 -4.32 10.43 -19.65
N ASN A 184 -4.46 9.79 -18.52
CA ASN A 184 -3.34 9.31 -17.72
C ASN A 184 -3.07 7.81 -17.90
N GLY A 185 -3.67 7.20 -18.94
CA GLY A 185 -3.51 5.77 -19.22
C GLY A 185 -4.22 4.85 -18.22
N GLU A 186 -5.10 5.36 -17.36
CA GLU A 186 -5.97 4.49 -16.57
C GLU A 186 -7.01 3.84 -17.49
N PHE A 187 -7.42 2.62 -17.16
CA PHE A 187 -8.54 1.96 -17.85
C PHE A 187 -9.83 2.74 -17.60
N SER A 188 -10.19 3.62 -18.52
CA SER A 188 -11.33 4.50 -18.39
C SER A 188 -12.39 4.23 -19.47
N ASP A 189 -13.63 4.54 -19.13
CA ASP A 189 -14.73 4.63 -20.10
C ASP A 189 -14.75 5.98 -20.82
N ALA A 190 -15.74 6.19 -21.68
CA ALA A 190 -15.88 7.43 -22.44
C ALA A 190 -16.13 8.68 -21.55
N ASP A 191 -16.59 8.48 -20.33
CA ASP A 191 -16.85 9.53 -19.35
C ASP A 191 -15.64 9.77 -18.41
N GLY A 192 -14.53 9.05 -18.62
CA GLY A 192 -13.31 9.14 -17.82
C GLY A 192 -13.38 8.42 -16.48
N ASN A 193 -14.34 7.51 -16.30
CA ASN A 193 -14.45 6.69 -15.09
C ASN A 193 -13.75 5.34 -15.29
N TYR A 194 -13.30 4.74 -14.21
CA TYR A 194 -12.63 3.44 -14.21
C TYR A 194 -13.49 2.34 -14.82
N ASN A 195 -12.91 1.61 -15.78
CA ASN A 195 -13.56 0.56 -16.55
C ASN A 195 -12.92 -0.81 -16.25
N VAL A 196 -13.54 -1.57 -15.37
CA VAL A 196 -13.14 -2.93 -14.99
C VAL A 196 -13.05 -3.86 -16.20
N THR A 197 -13.98 -3.75 -17.15
CA THR A 197 -14.00 -4.63 -18.33
C THR A 197 -12.80 -4.38 -19.24
N ALA A 198 -12.40 -3.13 -19.41
CA ALA A 198 -11.22 -2.78 -20.21
C ALA A 198 -9.96 -3.34 -19.58
N GLU A 199 -9.80 -3.19 -18.28
CA GLU A 199 -8.65 -3.74 -17.55
C GLU A 199 -8.62 -5.27 -17.59
N GLN A 200 -9.75 -5.94 -17.37
CA GLN A 200 -9.88 -7.39 -17.49
C GLN A 200 -9.46 -7.90 -18.86
N GLN A 201 -9.90 -7.23 -19.93
CA GLN A 201 -9.55 -7.60 -21.29
C GLN A 201 -8.06 -7.46 -21.55
N ALA A 202 -7.44 -6.37 -21.08
CA ALA A 202 -6.02 -6.13 -21.24
C ALA A 202 -5.18 -7.21 -20.56
N PHE A 203 -5.46 -7.56 -19.31
CA PHE A 203 -4.72 -8.62 -18.59
C PHE A 203 -4.98 -10.01 -19.17
N THR A 204 -6.21 -10.29 -19.59
CA THR A 204 -6.55 -11.56 -20.25
C THR A 204 -5.76 -11.73 -21.57
N ALA A 205 -5.57 -10.65 -22.32
CA ALA A 205 -4.83 -10.67 -23.58
C ALA A 205 -3.34 -11.05 -23.40
N VAL A 206 -2.75 -10.74 -22.27
CA VAL A 206 -1.35 -11.09 -21.93
C VAL A 206 -1.25 -12.36 -21.07
N GLY A 207 -2.34 -13.10 -20.87
CA GLY A 207 -2.35 -14.36 -20.14
C GLY A 207 -2.29 -14.24 -18.61
N VAL A 208 -2.56 -13.06 -18.07
CA VAL A 208 -2.67 -12.83 -16.64
C VAL A 208 -4.14 -12.93 -16.23
N HIS A 209 -4.41 -13.72 -15.18
CA HIS A 209 -5.78 -13.84 -14.65
C HIS A 209 -6.20 -12.53 -13.97
N PHE A 210 -7.41 -12.07 -14.25
CA PHE A 210 -7.95 -10.87 -13.62
C PHE A 210 -9.15 -11.20 -12.73
N LEU A 211 -9.17 -10.62 -11.55
CA LEU A 211 -10.24 -10.78 -10.56
C LEU A 211 -10.67 -9.40 -10.06
N ASN A 212 -11.96 -9.08 -10.11
CA ASN A 212 -12.48 -7.86 -9.50
C ASN A 212 -13.27 -8.21 -8.24
N LEU A 213 -12.83 -7.66 -7.12
CA LEU A 213 -13.47 -7.77 -5.80
C LEU A 213 -13.78 -6.35 -5.30
N PRO A 214 -14.86 -5.73 -5.78
CA PRO A 214 -15.12 -4.31 -5.54
C PRO A 214 -15.41 -4.03 -4.07
N VAL A 215 -14.73 -3.02 -3.53
CA VAL A 215 -14.90 -2.53 -2.16
C VAL A 215 -15.55 -1.16 -2.19
N THR A 216 -16.82 -1.08 -1.78
CA THR A 216 -17.62 0.15 -1.80
C THR A 216 -17.75 0.79 -0.43
N GLY A 217 -17.36 2.06 -0.30
CA GLY A 217 -17.69 2.92 0.85
C GLY A 217 -17.05 2.52 2.18
N GLU A 218 -17.50 3.13 3.23
CA GLU A 218 -17.03 2.89 4.61
C GLU A 218 -17.54 1.54 5.19
N GLU A 219 -18.63 1.01 4.64
CA GLU A 219 -19.20 -0.29 5.03
C GLU A 219 -18.43 -1.49 4.44
N ALA A 220 -17.53 -1.21 3.54
CA ALA A 220 -16.76 -2.19 2.76
C ALA A 220 -15.72 -2.98 3.58
N TRP A 221 -15.54 -2.66 4.83
CA TRP A 221 -14.58 -3.30 5.73
C TRP A 221 -15.27 -4.24 6.71
N SER A 222 -16.39 -4.86 6.29
CA SER A 222 -17.11 -5.81 7.16
C SER A 222 -16.41 -7.18 7.15
N ALA A 223 -16.56 -7.90 8.28
CA ALA A 223 -16.08 -9.27 8.38
C ALA A 223 -16.76 -10.18 7.35
N GLU A 224 -18.03 -9.91 7.02
CA GLU A 224 -18.80 -10.62 6.01
C GLU A 224 -18.19 -10.49 4.63
N GLN A 225 -17.80 -9.29 4.22
CA GLN A 225 -17.19 -9.06 2.92
C GLN A 225 -15.81 -9.71 2.80
N LEU A 226 -15.01 -9.65 3.88
CA LEU A 226 -13.73 -10.37 3.94
C LEU A 226 -13.93 -11.87 3.82
N HIS A 227 -14.93 -12.42 4.49
CA HIS A 227 -15.29 -13.84 4.40
C HIS A 227 -15.73 -14.23 2.99
N GLU A 228 -16.47 -13.38 2.31
CA GLU A 228 -16.89 -13.57 0.92
C GLU A 228 -15.69 -13.56 -0.05
N PHE A 229 -14.73 -12.66 0.15
CA PHE A 229 -13.55 -12.53 -0.73
C PHE A 229 -12.49 -13.60 -0.49
N THR A 230 -12.37 -14.12 0.73
CA THR A 230 -11.31 -15.07 1.11
C THR A 230 -11.19 -16.27 0.16
N PRO A 231 -12.26 -16.98 -0.25
CA PRO A 231 -12.12 -18.10 -1.17
C PRO A 231 -11.52 -17.74 -2.53
N GLU A 232 -11.86 -16.57 -3.06
CA GLU A 232 -11.34 -16.09 -4.34
C GLU A 232 -9.89 -15.62 -4.22
N LEU A 233 -9.53 -14.98 -3.10
CA LEU A 233 -8.15 -14.60 -2.81
C LEU A 233 -7.26 -15.83 -2.65
N LEU A 234 -7.70 -16.88 -1.97
CA LEU A 234 -6.97 -18.14 -1.86
C LEU A 234 -6.77 -18.82 -3.22
N LYS A 235 -7.78 -18.81 -4.10
CA LYS A 235 -7.64 -19.32 -5.47
C LYS A 235 -6.66 -18.49 -6.29
N ALA A 236 -6.64 -17.17 -6.10
CA ALA A 236 -5.67 -16.30 -6.75
C ALA A 236 -4.25 -16.63 -6.31
N ALA A 237 -4.00 -16.76 -5.00
CA ALA A 237 -2.71 -17.12 -4.44
C ALA A 237 -2.21 -18.49 -4.92
N ALA A 238 -3.11 -19.45 -5.06
CA ALA A 238 -2.75 -20.80 -5.56
C ALA A 238 -2.24 -20.82 -7.02
N ARG A 239 -2.49 -19.76 -7.80
CA ARG A 239 -1.97 -19.61 -9.17
C ARG A 239 -0.52 -19.11 -9.22
N GLY A 240 -0.02 -18.48 -8.15
CA GLY A 240 1.31 -17.86 -8.09
C GLY A 240 1.25 -16.39 -7.66
N PRO A 241 2.27 -15.58 -7.98
CA PRO A 241 2.33 -14.20 -7.54
C PRO A 241 1.10 -13.39 -7.95
N VAL A 242 0.52 -12.69 -6.98
CA VAL A 242 -0.68 -11.87 -7.12
C VAL A 242 -0.31 -10.41 -6.96
N LEU A 243 -0.66 -9.58 -7.94
CA LEU A 243 -0.61 -8.15 -7.83
C LEU A 243 -2.02 -7.63 -7.56
N ALA A 244 -2.21 -7.02 -6.43
CA ALA A 244 -3.49 -6.47 -6.06
C ALA A 244 -3.42 -4.94 -6.07
N HIS A 245 -4.47 -4.28 -6.53
CA HIS A 245 -4.53 -2.83 -6.61
C HIS A 245 -5.91 -2.25 -6.22
N CYS A 246 -5.89 -0.99 -5.90
CA CYS A 246 -7.07 -0.13 -5.88
C CYS A 246 -6.69 1.22 -6.49
N ALA A 247 -7.38 2.31 -6.16
CA ALA A 247 -6.99 3.63 -6.66
C ALA A 247 -5.61 4.08 -6.14
N SER A 248 -5.34 3.96 -4.84
CA SER A 248 -4.13 4.47 -4.18
C SER A 248 -3.36 3.42 -3.38
N GLY A 249 -3.74 2.14 -3.47
CA GLY A 249 -3.19 1.08 -2.63
C GLY A 249 -3.76 1.01 -1.20
N TYR A 250 -4.50 2.03 -0.77
CA TYR A 250 -4.98 2.14 0.62
C TYR A 250 -6.02 1.06 1.00
N ARG A 251 -7.09 0.91 0.21
CA ARG A 251 -8.14 -0.10 0.45
C ARG A 251 -7.57 -1.50 0.55
N LEU A 252 -6.65 -1.76 -0.33
CA LEU A 252 -6.00 -3.03 -0.50
C LEU A 252 -5.08 -3.40 0.66
N GLY A 253 -4.24 -2.48 1.12
CA GLY A 253 -3.31 -2.75 2.21
C GLY A 253 -4.03 -3.26 3.45
N PHE A 254 -5.20 -2.71 3.76
CA PHE A 254 -6.01 -3.16 4.88
C PHE A 254 -6.62 -4.56 4.64
N THR A 255 -7.24 -4.78 3.48
CA THR A 255 -7.90 -6.06 3.15
C THR A 255 -6.91 -7.22 3.11
N LEU A 256 -5.76 -7.04 2.47
CA LEU A 256 -4.73 -8.09 2.41
C LEU A 256 -4.06 -8.34 3.75
N LEU A 257 -3.82 -7.30 4.55
CA LEU A 257 -3.21 -7.47 5.87
C LEU A 257 -4.09 -8.38 6.75
N ILE A 258 -5.40 -8.17 6.75
CA ILE A 258 -6.31 -9.05 7.50
C ILE A 258 -6.31 -10.46 6.91
N HIS A 259 -6.36 -10.59 5.58
CA HIS A 259 -6.39 -11.90 4.92
C HIS A 259 -5.15 -12.75 5.21
N VAL A 260 -3.94 -12.17 5.24
CA VAL A 260 -2.70 -12.91 5.48
C VAL A 260 -2.38 -13.14 6.96
N THR A 261 -3.11 -12.47 7.88
CA THR A 261 -2.92 -12.60 9.34
C THR A 261 -3.97 -13.47 10.03
N CYS A 262 -5.04 -13.83 9.35
CA CYS A 262 -6.08 -14.74 9.81
C CYS A 262 -5.96 -16.11 9.14
#